data_117beaf3b596919d81a8cedd1b663308
#
_entry.id   117beaf3b596919d81a8cedd1b663308
#
_cell.length_a   1.000
_cell.length_b   1.000
_cell.length_c   1.000
_cell.angle_alpha   90.00
_cell.angle_beta   90.00
_cell.angle_gamma   90.00
#
_symmetry.space_group_name_H-M   'P 1'
#
loop_
_entity.id
_entity.type
_entity.pdbx_description
1 polymer ?
#
loop_
_entity_poly.entity_id
_entity_poly.type
_entity_poly.pdbx_seq_one_letter_code
_entity_poly.pdbx_strand_id
1 'polypeptide(L)'
;MNSLVYQLLASRKRRLAARLRHDHRPSEVPMLAASNIQYELSARDRGIACGGIGAVHLLARRVGLIDALDRRLHLLKFHLPYHESDHVLNLAYNVLAGGECLEDLELLRQDEVFLDALGARRIPDPTTAGDFCRRFTEADVWTLQEVFNQCRQKVWALQGPAFFERAILDADGTLAPTTGECKQGMDIAYDGQWGYHPLVVSLANTREPLFLVNRSGNRPSHEGAAACFDKAIGVCREAGFQAILLRGDSDFSQTTHLDRWDAQPDVKFLFGIDAMKPLIARAEALPEAAWKRLDRPAKYQVQTRPRMRPEHVKEQIVREREYENIRLVSEDVAEFAYQPVACQKAYRMVVVRKNLSVEKGERVLFDDVRYFFYITNLTAETPAEIVLLANDRCEQENLIAQLKGGVQAMKMPVDNLVSNWAYMVMAALAWSLKAWLALSLPETRGRWREIHRQQKQQLVRMEFKRFLHALILRPCQIIKTSRRIICRLLSWNPWQGVFLRLVETLRRPMLR
;
A
#
# COMPACT_ATOMS: atom_id res chain seq x y z
N MET A 1 -16.31 -16.65 -19.10
CA MET A 1 -15.18 -17.38 -19.74
C MET A 1 -15.71 -18.53 -20.56
N ASN A 2 -15.28 -18.71 -21.83
CA ASN A 2 -15.71 -19.77 -22.72
C ASN A 2 -15.19 -21.13 -22.23
N SER A 3 -15.94 -22.25 -22.47
CA SER A 3 -15.60 -23.64 -22.11
C SER A 3 -14.20 -24.05 -22.62
N LEU A 4 -13.84 -23.67 -23.84
CA LEU A 4 -12.51 -23.88 -24.42
C LEU A 4 -11.35 -23.28 -23.60
N VAL A 5 -11.54 -22.09 -23.04
CA VAL A 5 -10.52 -21.44 -22.19
C VAL A 5 -10.33 -22.22 -20.90
N TYR A 6 -11.42 -22.71 -20.29
CA TYR A 6 -11.33 -23.56 -19.07
C TYR A 6 -10.60 -24.88 -19.37
N GLN A 7 -10.89 -25.54 -20.48
CA GLN A 7 -10.21 -26.77 -20.87
C GLN A 7 -8.70 -26.54 -21.09
N LEU A 8 -8.33 -25.46 -21.78
CA LEU A 8 -6.93 -25.08 -22.00
C LEU A 8 -6.19 -24.82 -20.69
N LEU A 9 -6.81 -24.07 -19.78
CA LEU A 9 -6.22 -23.79 -18.46
C LEU A 9 -6.05 -25.06 -17.62
N ALA A 10 -7.06 -25.94 -17.63
CA ALA A 10 -7.00 -27.21 -16.93
C ALA A 10 -5.91 -28.14 -17.51
N SER A 11 -5.75 -28.15 -18.82
CA SER A 11 -4.67 -28.91 -19.49
C SER A 11 -3.28 -28.39 -19.11
N ARG A 12 -3.07 -27.06 -19.13
CA ARG A 12 -1.80 -26.45 -18.72
C ARG A 12 -1.48 -26.71 -17.26
N LYS A 13 -2.49 -26.61 -16.36
CA LYS A 13 -2.34 -26.93 -14.94
C LYS A 13 -1.93 -28.39 -14.73
N ARG A 14 -2.57 -29.34 -15.44
CA ARG A 14 -2.24 -30.77 -15.34
C ARG A 14 -0.81 -31.06 -15.79
N ARG A 15 -0.35 -30.48 -16.92
CA ARG A 15 1.04 -30.62 -17.39
C ARG A 15 2.04 -30.13 -16.36
N LEU A 16 1.81 -28.94 -15.77
CA LEU A 16 2.68 -28.40 -14.73
C LEU A 16 2.65 -29.27 -13.46
N ALA A 17 1.47 -29.67 -13.01
CA ALA A 17 1.33 -30.54 -11.85
C ALA A 17 2.03 -31.90 -12.05
N ALA A 18 1.99 -32.46 -13.25
CA ALA A 18 2.74 -33.69 -13.59
C ALA A 18 4.24 -33.46 -13.52
N ARG A 19 4.73 -32.32 -14.03
CA ARG A 19 6.16 -31.97 -13.98
C ARG A 19 6.66 -31.70 -12.53
N LEU A 20 5.79 -31.23 -11.65
CA LEU A 20 6.12 -30.91 -10.25
C LEU A 20 5.85 -32.10 -9.29
N ARG A 21 5.50 -33.26 -9.78
CA ARG A 21 5.35 -34.45 -8.92
C ARG A 21 6.70 -34.81 -8.33
N HIS A 22 6.72 -35.04 -7.01
CA HIS A 22 7.90 -35.56 -6.35
C HIS A 22 8.17 -36.96 -6.84
N ASP A 23 9.36 -37.16 -7.39
CA ASP A 23 9.94 -38.48 -7.54
C ASP A 23 10.79 -38.75 -6.28
N HIS A 24 10.41 -39.75 -5.51
CA HIS A 24 11.12 -40.14 -4.29
C HIS A 24 12.38 -40.95 -4.58
N ARG A 25 12.72 -41.16 -5.84
CA ARG A 25 13.95 -41.85 -6.20
C ARG A 25 15.14 -40.90 -6.11
N PRO A 26 16.27 -41.34 -5.53
CA PRO A 26 17.52 -40.59 -5.55
C PRO A 26 17.93 -40.30 -7.02
N SER A 27 18.29 -39.06 -7.29
CA SER A 27 18.87 -38.69 -8.57
C SER A 27 20.38 -38.48 -8.39
N GLU A 28 21.17 -39.13 -9.23
CA GLU A 28 22.63 -38.97 -9.26
C GLU A 28 23.06 -37.62 -9.90
N VAL A 29 22.17 -36.96 -10.60
CA VAL A 29 22.44 -35.71 -11.30
C VAL A 29 21.60 -34.55 -10.75
N PRO A 30 22.16 -33.31 -10.75
CA PRO A 30 21.42 -32.10 -10.36
C PRO A 30 20.21 -31.83 -11.24
N MET A 31 19.16 -31.21 -10.70
CA MET A 31 17.95 -30.82 -11.44
C MET A 31 18.23 -29.77 -12.53
N LEU A 32 19.22 -28.90 -12.33
CA LEU A 32 19.65 -27.88 -13.29
C LEU A 32 20.73 -28.51 -14.20
N ALA A 33 20.30 -29.21 -15.22
CA ALA A 33 21.19 -30.07 -16.05
C ALA A 33 21.40 -29.51 -17.46
N ALA A 34 20.97 -28.29 -17.77
CA ALA A 34 21.18 -27.71 -19.09
C ALA A 34 22.65 -27.44 -19.35
N SER A 35 23.22 -28.08 -20.38
CA SER A 35 24.63 -27.97 -20.76
C SER A 35 24.85 -27.42 -22.17
N ASN A 36 23.78 -27.28 -22.96
CA ASN A 36 23.84 -26.77 -24.32
C ASN A 36 22.76 -25.70 -24.52
N ILE A 37 23.09 -24.44 -24.19
CA ILE A 37 22.21 -23.30 -24.34
C ILE A 37 22.70 -22.44 -25.48
N GLN A 38 21.84 -22.21 -26.48
CA GLN A 38 22.15 -21.38 -27.63
C GLN A 38 21.20 -20.18 -27.66
N TYR A 39 21.68 -19.02 -28.12
CA TYR A 39 20.92 -17.80 -28.28
C TYR A 39 20.83 -17.43 -29.75
N GLU A 40 19.64 -17.10 -30.22
CA GLU A 40 19.40 -16.66 -31.58
C GLU A 40 18.50 -15.42 -31.60
N LEU A 41 18.54 -14.61 -32.65
CA LEU A 41 17.65 -13.48 -32.86
C LEU A 41 16.41 -13.94 -33.63
N SER A 42 15.20 -13.73 -33.06
CA SER A 42 13.96 -13.99 -33.76
C SER A 42 13.41 -12.71 -34.40
N ALA A 43 13.11 -12.79 -35.69
CA ALA A 43 12.46 -11.72 -36.45
C ALA A 43 10.91 -11.76 -36.38
N ARG A 44 10.34 -12.87 -35.91
CA ARG A 44 8.88 -13.14 -35.98
C ARG A 44 8.19 -13.19 -34.63
N ASP A 45 8.92 -13.54 -33.57
CA ASP A 45 8.34 -13.71 -32.26
C ASP A 45 8.35 -12.40 -31.48
N ARG A 46 7.17 -11.92 -31.16
CA ARG A 46 6.96 -10.64 -30.46
C ARG A 46 6.47 -10.95 -29.05
N GLY A 47 7.39 -11.15 -28.12
CA GLY A 47 7.11 -11.54 -26.73
C GLY A 47 7.50 -10.46 -25.75
N ILE A 48 6.68 -10.26 -24.70
CA ILE A 48 7.01 -9.43 -23.55
C ILE A 48 6.81 -10.20 -22.25
N ALA A 49 7.55 -9.81 -21.21
CA ALA A 49 7.43 -10.40 -19.88
C ALA A 49 6.23 -9.82 -19.10
N CYS A 50 5.82 -8.58 -19.37
CA CYS A 50 4.82 -7.83 -18.61
C CYS A 50 3.44 -7.73 -19.34
N GLY A 51 2.95 -8.84 -19.91
CA GLY A 51 1.70 -8.86 -20.69
C GLY A 51 0.44 -8.41 -19.95
N GLY A 52 0.50 -8.28 -18.63
CA GLY A 52 -0.58 -7.70 -17.82
C GLY A 52 -0.72 -6.18 -17.92
N ILE A 53 0.28 -5.47 -18.47
CA ILE A 53 0.26 -3.99 -18.57
C ILE A 53 -0.92 -3.48 -19.40
N GLY A 54 -1.34 -4.23 -20.42
CA GLY A 54 -2.51 -3.90 -21.23
C GLY A 54 -3.82 -3.87 -20.41
N ALA A 55 -3.95 -4.69 -19.38
CA ALA A 55 -5.12 -4.64 -18.48
C ALA A 55 -5.10 -3.39 -17.59
N VAL A 56 -3.92 -2.94 -17.18
CA VAL A 56 -3.77 -1.67 -16.44
C VAL A 56 -4.17 -0.50 -17.32
N HIS A 57 -3.71 -0.48 -18.56
CA HIS A 57 -4.09 0.58 -19.51
C HIS A 57 -5.59 0.61 -19.81
N LEU A 58 -6.22 -0.56 -19.94
CA LEU A 58 -7.68 -0.66 -20.06
C LEU A 58 -8.39 -0.10 -18.83
N LEU A 59 -7.88 -0.33 -17.62
CA LEU A 59 -8.41 0.28 -16.40
C LEU A 59 -8.27 1.79 -16.42
N ALA A 60 -7.07 2.31 -16.70
CA ALA A 60 -6.80 3.76 -16.74
C ALA A 60 -7.76 4.48 -17.70
N ARG A 61 -8.00 3.90 -18.89
CA ARG A 61 -9.00 4.41 -19.83
C ARG A 61 -10.41 4.32 -19.29
N ARG A 62 -10.77 3.19 -18.69
CA ARG A 62 -12.14 2.94 -18.21
C ARG A 62 -12.55 3.90 -17.09
N VAL A 63 -11.64 4.22 -16.17
CA VAL A 63 -11.92 5.21 -15.09
C VAL A 63 -11.80 6.66 -15.57
N GLY A 64 -11.38 6.87 -16.83
CA GLY A 64 -11.18 8.20 -17.42
C GLY A 64 -9.97 8.94 -16.87
N LEU A 65 -8.94 8.21 -16.43
CA LEU A 65 -7.73 8.79 -15.84
C LEU A 65 -6.96 9.63 -16.87
N ILE A 66 -6.82 9.14 -18.11
CA ILE A 66 -6.12 9.84 -19.19
C ILE A 66 -6.78 11.21 -19.44
N ASP A 67 -8.08 11.19 -19.73
CA ASP A 67 -8.84 12.41 -20.04
C ASP A 67 -8.88 13.38 -18.84
N ALA A 68 -8.87 12.89 -17.62
CA ALA A 68 -8.86 13.70 -16.41
C ALA A 68 -7.51 14.40 -16.21
N LEU A 69 -6.39 13.69 -16.44
CA LEU A 69 -5.05 14.25 -16.40
C LEU A 69 -4.88 15.36 -17.42
N ASP A 70 -5.18 15.08 -18.70
CA ASP A 70 -4.98 16.06 -19.78
C ASP A 70 -5.89 17.28 -19.68
N ARG A 71 -7.05 17.16 -19.01
CA ARG A 71 -7.93 18.32 -18.74
C ARG A 71 -7.55 19.15 -17.53
N ARG A 72 -6.88 18.57 -16.54
CA ARG A 72 -6.63 19.24 -15.26
C ARG A 72 -5.18 19.71 -15.09
N LEU A 73 -4.22 19.05 -15.75
CA LEU A 73 -2.82 19.45 -15.75
C LEU A 73 -2.50 20.21 -17.04
N HIS A 74 -1.80 21.33 -16.89
CA HIS A 74 -1.39 22.20 -17.99
C HIS A 74 0.09 22.59 -17.83
N LEU A 75 0.97 21.57 -17.84
CA LEU A 75 2.40 21.71 -17.60
C LEU A 75 3.20 21.87 -18.88
N LEU A 76 2.64 21.41 -19.99
CA LEU A 76 3.28 21.40 -21.29
C LEU A 76 2.76 22.56 -22.14
N LYS A 77 3.68 23.39 -22.66
CA LYS A 77 3.31 24.45 -23.60
C LYS A 77 2.84 23.90 -24.95
N PHE A 78 3.38 22.77 -25.35
CA PHE A 78 3.09 22.09 -26.60
C PHE A 78 3.06 20.58 -26.36
N HIS A 79 2.08 19.90 -26.94
CA HIS A 79 1.96 18.43 -26.89
C HIS A 79 2.72 17.79 -28.06
N LEU A 80 4.03 17.97 -28.10
CA LEU A 80 4.92 17.46 -29.14
C LEU A 80 6.05 16.63 -28.54
N PRO A 81 5.92 15.31 -28.49
CA PRO A 81 4.82 14.47 -28.98
C PRO A 81 3.89 13.96 -27.87
N TYR A 82 4.14 14.32 -26.60
CA TYR A 82 3.52 13.73 -25.42
C TYR A 82 2.52 14.68 -24.77
N HIS A 83 1.48 14.10 -24.17
CA HIS A 83 0.55 14.77 -23.28
C HIS A 83 0.95 14.54 -21.81
N GLU A 84 0.36 15.27 -20.88
CA GLU A 84 0.60 15.12 -19.45
C GLU A 84 0.30 13.70 -18.98
N SER A 85 -0.77 13.09 -19.49
CA SER A 85 -1.12 11.70 -19.19
C SER A 85 -0.07 10.70 -19.64
N ASP A 86 0.62 10.93 -20.77
CA ASP A 86 1.70 10.07 -21.25
C ASP A 86 2.86 10.04 -20.26
N HIS A 87 3.26 11.19 -19.71
CA HIS A 87 4.32 11.27 -18.71
C HIS A 87 3.94 10.61 -17.39
N VAL A 88 2.74 10.91 -16.87
CA VAL A 88 2.26 10.36 -15.59
C VAL A 88 2.16 8.84 -15.68
N LEU A 89 1.56 8.31 -16.74
CA LEU A 89 1.39 6.88 -16.94
C LEU A 89 2.72 6.18 -17.27
N ASN A 90 3.65 6.84 -17.95
CA ASN A 90 4.97 6.30 -18.24
C ASN A 90 5.71 5.91 -16.95
N LEU A 91 5.72 6.81 -15.95
CA LEU A 91 6.32 6.53 -14.65
C LEU A 91 5.61 5.39 -13.90
N ALA A 92 4.29 5.42 -13.83
CA ALA A 92 3.53 4.36 -13.17
C ALA A 92 3.68 2.99 -13.88
N TYR A 93 3.75 2.99 -15.21
CA TYR A 93 3.91 1.76 -15.98
C TYR A 93 5.34 1.21 -15.93
N ASN A 94 6.35 2.05 -15.81
CA ASN A 94 7.71 1.63 -15.52
C ASN A 94 7.74 0.78 -14.24
N VAL A 95 7.20 1.30 -13.16
CA VAL A 95 7.10 0.58 -11.87
C VAL A 95 6.28 -0.73 -12.01
N LEU A 96 5.17 -0.70 -12.73
CA LEU A 96 4.33 -1.89 -12.98
C LEU A 96 5.01 -2.93 -13.88
N ALA A 97 5.90 -2.51 -14.77
CA ALA A 97 6.71 -3.41 -15.58
C ALA A 97 7.89 -4.02 -14.82
N GLY A 98 8.13 -3.56 -13.58
CA GLY A 98 9.20 -4.04 -12.71
C GLY A 98 10.39 -3.10 -12.62
N GLY A 99 10.31 -1.89 -13.22
CA GLY A 99 11.34 -0.86 -13.11
C GLY A 99 11.44 -0.31 -11.69
N GLU A 100 12.65 -0.01 -11.27
CA GLU A 100 12.97 0.48 -9.92
C GLU A 100 13.54 1.91 -9.92
N CYS A 101 13.91 2.45 -11.09
CA CYS A 101 14.46 3.78 -11.26
C CYS A 101 13.97 4.42 -12.59
N LEU A 102 14.32 5.70 -12.80
CA LEU A 102 13.98 6.38 -14.05
C LEU A 102 14.72 5.81 -15.26
N GLU A 103 15.95 5.36 -15.06
CA GLU A 103 16.80 4.78 -16.10
C GLU A 103 16.20 3.54 -16.75
N ASP A 104 15.37 2.79 -16.03
CA ASP A 104 14.66 1.60 -16.54
C ASP A 104 13.66 1.93 -17.65
N LEU A 105 13.21 3.19 -17.73
CA LEU A 105 12.41 3.67 -18.86
C LEU A 105 13.10 3.50 -20.21
N GLU A 106 14.42 3.58 -20.26
CA GLU A 106 15.16 3.38 -21.52
C GLU A 106 15.00 1.96 -22.05
N LEU A 107 14.95 0.95 -21.17
CA LEU A 107 14.73 -0.44 -21.57
C LEU A 107 13.33 -0.62 -22.16
N LEU A 108 12.30 0.01 -21.56
CA LEU A 108 10.93 -0.05 -22.07
C LEU A 108 10.76 0.74 -23.37
N ARG A 109 11.47 1.86 -23.51
CA ARG A 109 11.45 2.70 -24.71
C ARG A 109 12.05 2.01 -25.94
N GLN A 110 13.01 1.13 -25.74
CA GLN A 110 13.68 0.34 -26.77
C GLN A 110 12.95 -0.99 -27.07
N ASP A 111 11.96 -1.38 -26.25
CA ASP A 111 11.16 -2.59 -26.49
C ASP A 111 9.96 -2.27 -27.38
N GLU A 112 10.13 -2.46 -28.70
CA GLU A 112 9.04 -2.28 -29.68
C GLU A 112 7.79 -3.10 -29.34
N VAL A 113 7.95 -4.28 -28.71
CA VAL A 113 6.82 -5.14 -28.38
C VAL A 113 6.05 -4.61 -27.19
N PHE A 114 6.73 -4.00 -26.23
CA PHE A 114 6.11 -3.26 -25.13
C PHE A 114 5.33 -2.05 -25.64
N LEU A 115 5.93 -1.26 -26.53
CA LEU A 115 5.26 -0.11 -27.15
C LEU A 115 4.00 -0.55 -27.91
N ASP A 116 4.06 -1.61 -28.69
CA ASP A 116 2.93 -2.16 -29.39
C ASP A 116 1.83 -2.70 -28.47
N ALA A 117 2.20 -3.27 -27.29
CA ALA A 117 1.24 -3.75 -26.31
C ALA A 117 0.36 -2.63 -25.74
N LEU A 118 0.90 -1.40 -25.68
CA LEU A 118 0.20 -0.19 -25.25
C LEU A 118 -0.38 0.62 -26.42
N GLY A 119 -0.09 0.24 -27.66
CA GLY A 119 -0.45 1.01 -28.85
C GLY A 119 0.35 2.32 -28.96
N ALA A 120 1.44 2.43 -28.25
CA ALA A 120 2.33 3.57 -28.28
C ALA A 120 3.30 3.51 -29.46
N ARG A 121 3.63 4.65 -30.03
CA ARG A 121 4.70 4.76 -31.03
C ARG A 121 6.06 4.98 -30.37
N ARG A 122 6.09 5.68 -29.25
CA ARG A 122 7.23 5.97 -28.40
C ARG A 122 6.74 6.44 -27.02
N ILE A 123 7.61 6.40 -26.05
CA ILE A 123 7.38 6.91 -24.68
C ILE A 123 8.51 7.87 -24.28
N PRO A 124 8.30 8.76 -23.29
CA PRO A 124 9.35 9.64 -22.77
C PRO A 124 10.55 8.84 -22.25
N ASP A 125 11.75 9.33 -22.55
CA ASP A 125 13.00 8.82 -22.02
C ASP A 125 13.23 9.26 -20.55
N PRO A 126 14.24 8.72 -19.83
CA PRO A 126 14.52 9.04 -18.43
C PRO A 126 14.73 10.56 -18.18
N THR A 127 15.48 11.24 -19.05
CA THR A 127 15.73 12.67 -18.92
C THR A 127 14.45 13.48 -19.07
N THR A 128 13.67 13.20 -20.11
CA THR A 128 12.36 13.82 -20.36
C THR A 128 11.38 13.58 -19.20
N ALA A 129 11.41 12.39 -18.58
CA ALA A 129 10.59 12.10 -17.42
C ALA A 129 11.01 12.90 -16.18
N GLY A 130 12.33 13.04 -15.93
CA GLY A 130 12.86 13.91 -14.89
C GLY A 130 12.52 15.38 -15.10
N ASP A 131 12.66 15.88 -16.33
CA ASP A 131 12.31 17.26 -16.69
C ASP A 131 10.81 17.54 -16.54
N PHE A 132 9.97 16.57 -16.81
CA PHE A 132 8.52 16.69 -16.56
C PHE A 132 8.24 16.88 -15.06
N CYS A 133 8.91 16.12 -14.17
CA CYS A 133 8.78 16.30 -12.72
C CYS A 133 9.15 17.72 -12.27
N ARG A 134 10.13 18.35 -12.91
CA ARG A 134 10.60 19.72 -12.60
C ARG A 134 9.61 20.84 -13.00
N ARG A 135 8.60 20.51 -13.81
CA ARG A 135 7.57 21.48 -14.23
C ARG A 135 6.48 21.71 -13.20
N PHE A 136 6.33 20.80 -12.24
CA PHE A 136 5.29 20.89 -11.25
C PHE A 136 5.53 22.02 -10.23
N THR A 137 4.48 22.73 -9.93
CA THR A 137 4.33 23.54 -8.72
C THR A 137 3.63 22.70 -7.64
N GLU A 138 3.62 23.17 -6.39
CA GLU A 138 2.85 22.52 -5.31
C GLU A 138 1.36 22.40 -5.67
N ALA A 139 0.77 23.43 -6.28
CA ALA A 139 -0.62 23.42 -6.72
C ALA A 139 -0.90 22.33 -7.76
N ASP A 140 0.05 22.10 -8.68
CA ASP A 140 -0.08 21.06 -9.69
C ASP A 140 -0.01 19.66 -9.05
N VAL A 141 0.83 19.45 -8.03
CA VAL A 141 0.89 18.16 -7.31
C VAL A 141 -0.40 17.90 -6.54
N TRP A 142 -1.01 18.92 -5.94
CA TRP A 142 -2.34 18.78 -5.34
C TRP A 142 -3.40 18.45 -6.39
N THR A 143 -3.41 19.12 -7.52
CA THR A 143 -4.31 18.85 -8.65
C THR A 143 -4.16 17.42 -9.15
N LEU A 144 -2.93 16.90 -9.27
CA LEU A 144 -2.64 15.52 -9.65
C LEU A 144 -3.28 14.52 -8.68
N GLN A 145 -3.15 14.77 -7.37
CA GLN A 145 -3.74 13.90 -6.35
C GLN A 145 -5.28 13.97 -6.34
N GLU A 146 -5.87 15.12 -6.58
CA GLU A 146 -7.31 15.29 -6.76
C GLU A 146 -7.83 14.46 -7.95
N VAL A 147 -7.12 14.50 -9.08
CA VAL A 147 -7.45 13.67 -10.25
C VAL A 147 -7.43 12.18 -9.89
N PHE A 148 -6.42 11.73 -9.15
CA PHE A 148 -6.36 10.35 -8.71
C PHE A 148 -7.52 9.99 -7.78
N ASN A 149 -7.87 10.87 -6.84
CA ASN A 149 -8.99 10.66 -5.92
C ASN A 149 -10.34 10.59 -6.67
N GLN A 150 -10.57 11.46 -7.67
CA GLN A 150 -11.77 11.39 -8.51
C GLN A 150 -11.88 10.07 -9.29
N CYS A 151 -10.77 9.57 -9.83
CA CYS A 151 -10.76 8.27 -10.51
C CYS A 151 -10.96 7.11 -9.53
N ARG A 152 -10.41 7.19 -8.32
CA ARG A 152 -10.58 6.25 -7.23
C ARG A 152 -12.05 6.14 -6.80
N GLN A 153 -12.72 7.26 -6.60
CA GLN A 153 -14.15 7.31 -6.24
C GLN A 153 -15.01 6.55 -7.26
N LYS A 154 -14.70 6.62 -8.56
CA LYS A 154 -15.40 5.83 -9.57
C LYS A 154 -15.22 4.31 -9.38
N VAL A 155 -14.05 3.88 -8.92
CA VAL A 155 -13.79 2.46 -8.61
C VAL A 155 -14.49 2.06 -7.31
N TRP A 156 -14.50 2.92 -6.31
CA TRP A 156 -15.24 2.69 -5.06
C TRP A 156 -16.75 2.58 -5.29
N ALA A 157 -17.31 3.36 -6.20
CA ALA A 157 -18.72 3.30 -6.57
C ALA A 157 -19.15 1.91 -7.13
N LEU A 158 -18.21 1.06 -7.51
CA LEU A 158 -18.49 -0.33 -7.93
C LEU A 158 -18.68 -1.28 -6.74
N GLN A 159 -18.44 -0.83 -5.51
CA GLN A 159 -18.52 -1.66 -4.31
C GLN A 159 -19.97 -1.72 -3.77
N GLY A 160 -20.24 -2.74 -2.95
CA GLY A 160 -21.52 -2.86 -2.28
C GLY A 160 -21.69 -1.91 -1.07
N PRO A 161 -22.90 -1.75 -0.53
CA PRO A 161 -23.18 -0.79 0.56
C PRO A 161 -22.28 -0.94 1.80
N ALA A 162 -21.93 -2.17 2.18
CA ALA A 162 -21.06 -2.45 3.32
C ALA A 162 -19.65 -1.82 3.20
N PHE A 163 -19.19 -1.50 1.98
CA PHE A 163 -17.93 -0.82 1.76
C PHE A 163 -17.95 0.61 2.32
N PHE A 164 -19.12 1.26 2.29
CA PHE A 164 -19.30 2.66 2.65
C PHE A 164 -19.78 2.88 4.10
N GLU A 165 -19.87 1.84 4.92
CA GLU A 165 -20.29 1.95 6.32
C GLU A 165 -19.31 2.82 7.13
N ARG A 166 -18.00 2.58 6.97
CA ARG A 166 -16.99 3.35 7.68
C ARG A 166 -15.68 3.43 6.89
N ALA A 167 -15.19 4.65 6.67
CA ALA A 167 -13.82 4.91 6.21
C ALA A 167 -12.88 4.99 7.42
N ILE A 168 -11.72 4.34 7.33
CA ILE A 168 -10.64 4.44 8.32
C ILE A 168 -9.48 5.16 7.64
N LEU A 169 -9.15 6.35 8.14
CA LEU A 169 -8.09 7.20 7.62
C LEU A 169 -6.90 7.16 8.56
N ASP A 170 -5.79 6.63 8.08
CA ASP A 170 -4.54 6.58 8.81
C ASP A 170 -3.57 7.64 8.30
N ALA A 171 -2.88 8.32 9.21
CA ALA A 171 -1.78 9.22 8.89
C ALA A 171 -0.49 8.75 9.56
N ASP A 172 0.62 8.90 8.82
CA ASP A 172 1.95 8.62 9.34
C ASP A 172 3.01 9.40 8.55
N GLY A 173 4.12 9.76 9.23
CA GLY A 173 5.30 10.32 8.62
C GLY A 173 6.34 9.22 8.35
N THR A 174 7.22 9.46 7.39
CA THR A 174 8.33 8.52 7.17
C THR A 174 9.53 9.22 6.57
N LEU A 175 10.72 8.83 7.01
CA LEU A 175 11.96 9.34 6.44
C LEU A 175 12.22 8.69 5.07
N ALA A 176 12.53 9.50 4.07
CA ALA A 176 13.05 9.09 2.76
C ALA A 176 14.50 9.57 2.61
N PRO A 177 15.48 8.74 2.99
CA PRO A 177 16.89 9.12 2.90
C PRO A 177 17.31 9.39 1.46
N THR A 178 18.19 10.35 1.26
CA THR A 178 18.82 10.62 -0.04
C THR A 178 20.27 11.00 0.15
N THR A 179 21.14 10.53 -0.76
CA THR A 179 22.58 10.77 -0.75
C THR A 179 23.01 11.93 -1.64
N GLY A 180 22.06 12.59 -2.29
CA GLY A 180 22.37 13.70 -3.21
C GLY A 180 22.68 14.98 -2.45
N GLU A 181 23.92 15.38 -2.34
CA GLU A 181 24.39 16.55 -1.59
C GLU A 181 23.81 17.90 -2.06
N CYS A 182 23.36 17.99 -3.31
CA CYS A 182 22.84 19.22 -3.92
C CYS A 182 21.31 19.26 -4.04
N LYS A 183 20.60 18.34 -3.40
CA LYS A 183 19.13 18.32 -3.51
C LYS A 183 18.49 19.42 -2.66
N GLN A 184 17.69 20.26 -3.31
CA GLN A 184 16.99 21.34 -2.62
C GLN A 184 15.86 20.83 -1.74
N GLY A 185 15.69 21.45 -0.56
CA GLY A 185 14.60 21.16 0.39
C GLY A 185 14.80 19.91 1.22
N MET A 186 15.92 19.20 1.09
CA MET A 186 16.29 18.16 2.06
C MET A 186 16.90 18.76 3.32
N ASP A 187 16.86 18.02 4.42
CA ASP A 187 17.47 18.41 5.69
C ASP A 187 17.82 17.18 6.53
N ILE A 188 18.52 17.39 7.65
CA ILE A 188 18.86 16.34 8.59
C ILE A 188 17.63 15.99 9.44
N ALA A 189 17.23 14.72 9.40
CA ALA A 189 16.19 14.18 10.26
C ALA A 189 16.69 14.02 11.72
N TYR A 190 15.77 13.76 12.62
CA TYR A 190 16.06 13.55 14.07
C TYR A 190 17.04 12.40 14.35
N ASP A 191 17.15 11.43 13.44
CA ASP A 191 18.05 10.29 13.53
C ASP A 191 19.42 10.53 12.86
N GLY A 192 19.68 11.76 12.41
CA GLY A 192 20.93 12.17 11.76
C GLY A 192 21.03 11.84 10.28
N GLN A 193 19.99 11.30 9.64
CA GLN A 193 19.98 11.01 8.22
C GLN A 193 19.55 12.21 7.39
N TRP A 194 20.23 12.46 6.28
CA TRP A 194 19.83 13.45 5.29
C TRP A 194 18.69 12.92 4.43
N GLY A 195 17.68 13.74 4.21
CA GLY A 195 16.58 13.35 3.34
C GLY A 195 15.35 14.23 3.40
N TYR A 196 14.24 13.64 2.98
CA TYR A 196 12.91 14.20 3.07
C TYR A 196 12.07 13.41 4.09
N HIS A 197 11.02 14.05 4.61
CA HIS A 197 10.11 13.41 5.57
C HIS A 197 8.66 13.42 5.05
N PRO A 198 8.32 12.56 4.07
CA PRO A 198 6.98 12.48 3.52
C PRO A 198 5.92 12.17 4.57
N LEU A 199 4.76 12.85 4.44
CA LEU A 199 3.52 12.52 5.12
C LEU A 199 2.67 11.64 4.21
N VAL A 200 2.10 10.58 4.75
CA VAL A 200 1.20 9.65 4.05
C VAL A 200 -0.14 9.61 4.76
N VAL A 201 -1.21 10.04 4.09
CA VAL A 201 -2.59 9.86 4.56
C VAL A 201 -3.28 8.85 3.65
N SER A 202 -3.81 7.78 4.23
CA SER A 202 -4.34 6.65 3.48
C SER A 202 -5.73 6.20 3.96
N LEU A 203 -6.45 5.50 3.07
CA LEU A 203 -7.64 4.73 3.43
C LEU A 203 -7.21 3.31 3.80
N ALA A 204 -7.28 2.95 5.07
CA ALA A 204 -6.89 1.64 5.58
C ALA A 204 -7.74 0.49 5.01
N ASN A 205 -9.03 0.74 4.72
CA ASN A 205 -9.96 -0.23 4.14
C ASN A 205 -9.39 -0.90 2.86
N THR A 206 -8.73 -0.11 2.03
CA THR A 206 -8.18 -0.55 0.73
C THR A 206 -6.65 -0.45 0.65
N ARG A 207 -6.01 0.09 1.70
CA ARG A 207 -4.58 0.39 1.76
C ARG A 207 -4.13 1.32 0.64
N GLU A 208 -4.94 2.31 0.31
CA GLU A 208 -4.64 3.28 -0.74
C GLU A 208 -4.14 4.58 -0.15
N PRO A 209 -3.00 5.14 -0.62
CA PRO A 209 -2.62 6.50 -0.28
C PRO A 209 -3.61 7.47 -0.93
N LEU A 210 -4.24 8.31 -0.13
CA LEU A 210 -5.13 9.38 -0.61
C LEU A 210 -4.34 10.66 -0.86
N PHE A 211 -3.44 10.96 0.08
CA PHE A 211 -2.56 12.12 0.00
C PHE A 211 -1.14 11.77 0.44
N LEU A 212 -0.20 12.23 -0.34
CA LEU A 212 1.24 12.15 -0.11
C LEU A 212 1.78 13.57 -0.14
N VAL A 213 2.49 13.99 0.89
CA VAL A 213 3.10 15.33 0.95
C VAL A 213 4.59 15.17 1.22
N ASN A 214 5.42 15.63 0.29
CA ASN A 214 6.86 15.64 0.51
C ASN A 214 7.25 16.86 1.36
N ARG A 215 8.12 16.66 2.35
CA ARG A 215 8.56 17.69 3.30
C ARG A 215 10.03 17.54 3.55
N SER A 216 10.67 18.60 4.04
CA SER A 216 12.08 18.57 4.47
C SER A 216 12.28 17.55 5.60
N GLY A 217 13.46 16.97 5.68
CA GLY A 217 13.78 15.90 6.65
C GLY A 217 13.63 16.29 8.11
N ASN A 218 13.81 17.56 8.45
CA ASN A 218 13.71 18.09 9.83
C ASN A 218 12.26 18.41 10.27
N ARG A 219 11.26 18.18 9.42
CA ARG A 219 9.86 18.52 9.76
C ARG A 219 9.24 17.48 10.70
N PRO A 220 8.42 17.94 11.69
CA PRO A 220 7.70 17.04 12.57
C PRO A 220 6.76 16.11 11.78
N SER A 221 6.59 14.87 12.24
CA SER A 221 5.75 13.85 11.57
C SER A 221 4.34 14.35 11.30
N HIS A 222 3.74 15.08 12.22
CA HIS A 222 2.36 15.56 12.16
C HIS A 222 2.14 16.85 11.34
N GLU A 223 3.20 17.53 10.91
CA GLU A 223 3.04 18.80 10.20
C GLU A 223 2.19 18.62 8.92
N GLY A 224 1.13 19.41 8.80
CA GLY A 224 0.17 19.35 7.67
C GLY A 224 -0.84 18.19 7.73
N ALA A 225 -0.75 17.30 8.72
CA ALA A 225 -1.63 16.13 8.80
C ALA A 225 -3.11 16.51 8.97
N ALA A 226 -3.42 17.52 9.78
CA ALA A 226 -4.80 17.94 9.99
C ALA A 226 -5.45 18.42 8.69
N ALA A 227 -4.76 19.22 7.89
CA ALA A 227 -5.25 19.67 6.59
C ALA A 227 -5.44 18.51 5.60
N CYS A 228 -4.55 17.51 5.62
CA CYS A 228 -4.68 16.31 4.80
C CYS A 228 -5.84 15.41 5.28
N PHE A 229 -6.07 15.28 6.59
CA PHE A 229 -7.26 14.61 7.12
C PHE A 229 -8.54 15.28 6.66
N ASP A 230 -8.62 16.62 6.72
CA ASP A 230 -9.81 17.36 6.26
C ASP A 230 -10.08 17.12 4.77
N LYS A 231 -9.06 17.14 3.93
CA LYS A 231 -9.18 16.77 2.51
C LYS A 231 -9.64 15.32 2.34
N ALA A 232 -9.08 14.38 3.10
CA ALA A 232 -9.43 12.96 3.03
C ALA A 232 -10.88 12.71 3.52
N ILE A 233 -11.33 13.40 4.56
CA ILE A 233 -12.73 13.42 5.01
C ILE A 233 -13.64 13.85 3.85
N GLY A 234 -13.29 14.94 3.14
CA GLY A 234 -14.04 15.42 1.98
C GLY A 234 -14.16 14.34 0.90
N VAL A 235 -13.03 13.72 0.50
CA VAL A 235 -13.01 12.63 -0.50
C VAL A 235 -13.90 11.45 -0.08
N CYS A 236 -13.89 11.07 1.20
CA CYS A 236 -14.70 9.95 1.69
C CYS A 236 -16.19 10.31 1.73
N ARG A 237 -16.56 11.52 2.14
CA ARG A 237 -17.95 12.00 2.13
C ARG A 237 -18.53 12.06 0.72
N GLU A 238 -17.79 12.63 -0.22
CA GLU A 238 -18.17 12.67 -1.63
C GLU A 238 -18.38 11.26 -2.21
N ALA A 239 -17.59 10.29 -1.77
CA ALA A 239 -17.74 8.89 -2.17
C ALA A 239 -18.96 8.19 -1.52
N GLY A 240 -19.54 8.76 -0.45
CA GLY A 240 -20.72 8.22 0.23
C GLY A 240 -20.43 7.39 1.48
N PHE A 241 -19.25 7.51 2.09
CA PHE A 241 -18.98 6.90 3.40
C PHE A 241 -19.86 7.52 4.49
N GLN A 242 -20.46 6.66 5.33
CA GLN A 242 -21.41 7.06 6.36
C GLN A 242 -20.73 7.52 7.66
N ALA A 243 -19.59 6.93 7.97
CA ALA A 243 -18.78 7.28 9.13
C ALA A 243 -17.30 7.31 8.75
N ILE A 244 -16.53 8.14 9.43
CA ILE A 244 -15.10 8.32 9.19
C ILE A 244 -14.37 8.21 10.52
N LEU A 245 -13.34 7.38 10.58
CA LEU A 245 -12.47 7.24 11.73
C LEU A 245 -11.05 7.71 11.37
N LEU A 246 -10.55 8.71 12.07
CA LEU A 246 -9.18 9.20 11.96
C LEU A 246 -8.29 8.44 12.94
N ARG A 247 -7.14 7.93 12.48
CA ARG A 247 -6.16 7.27 13.35
C ARG A 247 -4.75 7.80 13.09
N GLY A 248 -3.96 7.86 14.15
CA GLY A 248 -2.54 8.22 14.12
C GLY A 248 -1.85 7.76 15.40
N ASP A 249 -0.50 7.80 15.42
CA ASP A 249 0.25 7.59 16.66
C ASP A 249 0.26 8.85 17.55
N SER A 250 1.14 8.86 18.53
CA SER A 250 1.23 9.97 19.47
C SER A 250 1.62 11.30 18.80
N ASP A 251 2.39 11.26 17.73
CA ASP A 251 2.79 12.45 16.97
C ASP A 251 1.59 13.13 16.29
N PHE A 252 0.52 12.38 15.97
CA PHE A 252 -0.66 12.86 15.25
C PHE A 252 -1.83 13.26 16.15
N SER A 253 -1.66 13.21 17.46
CA SER A 253 -2.72 13.52 18.45
C SER A 253 -3.21 14.97 18.46
N GLN A 254 -2.74 15.83 17.59
CA GLN A 254 -3.04 17.28 17.39
C GLN A 254 -4.28 17.76 18.14
N THR A 255 -4.17 17.91 19.47
CA THR A 255 -5.30 18.15 20.38
C THR A 255 -6.10 19.41 20.07
N THR A 256 -5.48 20.39 19.39
CA THR A 256 -6.12 21.62 18.90
C THR A 256 -7.24 21.38 17.87
N HIS A 257 -7.29 20.20 17.28
CA HIS A 257 -8.26 19.86 16.23
C HIS A 257 -9.38 18.90 16.71
N LEU A 258 -9.25 18.31 17.91
CA LEU A 258 -10.17 17.28 18.39
C LEU A 258 -11.61 17.80 18.52
N ASP A 259 -11.82 18.98 19.14
CA ASP A 259 -13.15 19.57 19.31
C ASP A 259 -13.82 19.83 17.96
N ARG A 260 -13.05 20.27 16.96
CA ARG A 260 -13.53 20.55 15.62
C ARG A 260 -13.95 19.29 14.87
N TRP A 261 -13.19 18.20 15.00
CA TRP A 261 -13.54 16.91 14.41
C TRP A 261 -14.72 16.27 15.15
N ASP A 262 -14.76 16.36 16.49
CA ASP A 262 -15.86 15.81 17.27
C ASP A 262 -17.19 16.55 17.07
N ALA A 263 -17.14 17.84 16.68
CA ALA A 263 -18.34 18.60 16.29
C ALA A 263 -19.01 18.06 15.01
N GLN A 264 -18.33 17.20 14.24
CA GLN A 264 -18.84 16.56 13.04
C GLN A 264 -19.39 15.17 13.40
N PRO A 265 -20.70 14.91 13.28
CA PRO A 265 -21.32 13.69 13.83
C PRO A 265 -20.82 12.39 13.18
N ASP A 266 -20.39 12.46 11.91
CA ASP A 266 -19.88 11.36 11.14
C ASP A 266 -18.36 11.11 11.32
N VAL A 267 -17.65 12.01 12.06
CA VAL A 267 -16.20 11.91 12.28
C VAL A 267 -15.91 11.42 13.68
N LYS A 268 -15.12 10.38 13.76
CA LYS A 268 -14.54 9.83 14.98
C LYS A 268 -13.01 9.86 14.87
N PHE A 269 -12.36 9.83 16.03
CA PHE A 269 -10.90 9.78 16.07
C PHE A 269 -10.38 8.81 17.13
N LEU A 270 -9.17 8.33 16.91
CA LEU A 270 -8.43 7.45 17.81
C LEU A 270 -6.94 7.72 17.61
N PHE A 271 -6.33 8.48 18.50
CA PHE A 271 -4.92 8.87 18.44
C PHE A 271 -4.14 8.37 19.66
N GLY A 272 -2.89 7.98 19.43
CA GLY A 272 -1.94 7.81 20.53
C GLY A 272 -1.70 9.14 21.26
N ILE A 273 -1.32 9.06 22.51
CA ILE A 273 -0.82 10.19 23.30
C ILE A 273 0.45 9.74 24.00
N ASP A 274 1.48 10.59 24.02
CA ASP A 274 2.72 10.31 24.73
C ASP A 274 2.50 10.08 26.21
N ALA A 275 3.28 9.14 26.77
CA ALA A 275 3.22 8.79 28.18
C ALA A 275 3.86 9.89 29.05
N MET A 276 3.19 11.02 29.16
CA MET A 276 3.60 12.15 30.00
C MET A 276 3.44 11.84 31.48
N LYS A 277 4.32 12.36 32.33
CA LYS A 277 4.28 12.14 33.79
C LYS A 277 2.88 12.34 34.42
N PRO A 278 2.09 13.41 34.09
CA PRO A 278 0.74 13.56 34.63
C PRO A 278 -0.24 12.47 34.25
N LEU A 279 -0.12 11.90 33.03
CA LEU A 279 -0.96 10.80 32.58
C LEU A 279 -0.58 9.49 33.26
N ILE A 280 0.72 9.23 33.43
CA ILE A 280 1.25 8.07 34.16
C ILE A 280 0.73 8.11 35.61
N ALA A 281 0.88 9.24 36.32
CA ALA A 281 0.40 9.39 37.68
C ALA A 281 -1.11 9.16 37.81
N ARG A 282 -1.91 9.59 36.81
CA ARG A 282 -3.36 9.28 36.75
C ARG A 282 -3.63 7.79 36.56
N ALA A 283 -2.87 7.12 35.71
CA ALA A 283 -3.01 5.69 35.47
C ALA A 283 -2.65 4.89 36.74
N GLU A 284 -1.59 5.27 37.43
CA GLU A 284 -1.14 4.64 38.69
C GLU A 284 -2.13 4.85 39.84
N ALA A 285 -2.86 5.98 39.83
CA ALA A 285 -3.90 6.26 40.83
C ALA A 285 -5.21 5.49 40.62
N LEU A 286 -5.36 4.79 39.48
CA LEU A 286 -6.56 4.00 39.23
C LEU A 286 -6.60 2.77 40.17
N PRO A 287 -7.78 2.45 40.74
CA PRO A 287 -7.91 1.25 41.57
C PRO A 287 -7.68 0.00 40.72
N GLU A 288 -7.08 -1.05 41.29
CA GLU A 288 -6.76 -2.29 40.57
C GLU A 288 -8.02 -2.92 39.92
N ALA A 289 -9.19 -2.76 40.54
CA ALA A 289 -10.48 -3.20 39.98
C ALA A 289 -10.87 -2.52 38.67
N ALA A 290 -10.26 -1.38 38.30
CA ALA A 290 -10.51 -0.71 37.02
C ALA A 290 -9.75 -1.34 35.86
N TRP A 291 -8.70 -2.11 36.17
CA TRP A 291 -7.86 -2.76 35.19
C TRP A 291 -8.48 -4.10 34.75
N LYS A 292 -8.58 -4.30 33.45
CA LYS A 292 -9.05 -5.55 32.83
C LYS A 292 -7.95 -6.15 31.98
N ARG A 293 -7.78 -7.46 32.06
CA ARG A 293 -6.83 -8.18 31.22
C ARG A 293 -7.13 -7.96 29.75
N LEU A 294 -6.11 -7.61 28.98
CA LEU A 294 -6.20 -7.48 27.52
C LEU A 294 -5.76 -8.80 26.86
N ASP A 295 -6.76 -9.51 26.34
CA ASP A 295 -6.49 -10.70 25.54
C ASP A 295 -6.41 -10.32 24.06
N ARG A 296 -5.29 -10.66 23.41
CA ARG A 296 -5.10 -10.41 21.99
C ARG A 296 -5.44 -11.67 21.19
N PRO A 297 -6.51 -11.65 20.38
CA PRO A 297 -6.82 -12.79 19.52
C PRO A 297 -5.70 -12.99 18.49
N ALA A 298 -5.38 -14.24 18.19
CA ALA A 298 -4.41 -14.56 17.14
C ALA A 298 -4.90 -14.01 15.79
N LYS A 299 -4.11 -13.13 15.17
CA LYS A 299 -4.45 -12.49 13.85
C LYS A 299 -4.59 -13.53 12.72
N TYR A 300 -3.97 -14.70 12.86
CA TYR A 300 -3.98 -15.76 11.85
C TYR A 300 -4.15 -17.13 12.51
N GLN A 301 -5.16 -17.87 12.07
CA GLN A 301 -5.19 -19.32 12.28
C GLN A 301 -4.32 -19.95 11.19
N VAL A 302 -3.13 -20.40 11.59
CA VAL A 302 -2.24 -21.15 10.68
C VAL A 302 -2.82 -22.54 10.51
N GLN A 303 -3.51 -22.80 9.40
CA GLN A 303 -3.99 -24.11 9.01
C GLN A 303 -2.85 -24.99 8.42
N THR A 304 -1.74 -25.07 9.09
CA THR A 304 -0.68 -26.01 8.76
C THR A 304 -0.68 -27.14 9.78
N ARG A 305 -0.42 -28.39 9.32
CA ARG A 305 -0.15 -29.49 10.25
C ARG A 305 0.88 -29.04 11.27
N PRO A 306 0.69 -29.37 12.57
CA PRO A 306 1.69 -29.04 13.57
C PRO A 306 3.05 -29.58 13.08
N ARG A 307 3.96 -28.69 12.72
CA ARG A 307 5.35 -29.10 12.52
C ARG A 307 5.92 -29.33 13.90
N MET A 308 6.64 -30.44 14.10
CA MET A 308 7.58 -30.52 15.22
C MET A 308 8.47 -29.28 15.09
N ARG A 309 8.26 -28.28 15.96
CA ARG A 309 9.16 -27.14 16.02
C ARG A 309 10.48 -27.71 16.55
N PRO A 310 11.60 -27.51 15.83
CA PRO A 310 12.90 -27.67 16.48
C PRO A 310 12.90 -26.75 17.70
N GLU A 311 13.53 -27.14 18.81
CA GLU A 311 13.73 -26.26 19.96
C GLU A 311 14.10 -24.86 19.47
N HIS A 312 13.56 -23.84 20.15
CA HIS A 312 13.77 -22.44 19.74
C HIS A 312 15.26 -22.08 19.90
N VAL A 313 16.04 -22.38 18.88
CA VAL A 313 17.49 -22.09 18.83
C VAL A 313 17.78 -20.62 19.20
N LYS A 314 16.86 -19.69 18.84
CA LYS A 314 16.98 -18.29 19.25
C LYS A 314 16.88 -18.07 20.75
N GLU A 315 15.92 -18.70 21.42
CA GLU A 315 15.80 -18.60 22.89
C GLU A 315 17.00 -19.23 23.59
N GLN A 316 17.50 -20.34 23.07
CA GLN A 316 18.70 -20.99 23.56
C GLN A 316 19.93 -20.09 23.37
N ILE A 317 20.13 -19.48 22.20
CA ILE A 317 21.24 -18.55 21.95
C ILE A 317 21.13 -17.31 22.84
N VAL A 318 19.92 -16.75 23.05
CA VAL A 318 19.70 -15.61 23.95
C VAL A 318 20.12 -15.97 25.39
N ARG A 319 19.78 -17.14 25.87
CA ARG A 319 20.18 -17.66 27.21
C ARG A 319 21.67 -17.92 27.29
N GLU A 320 22.25 -18.65 26.35
CA GLU A 320 23.67 -19.05 26.32
C GLU A 320 24.60 -17.82 26.17
N ARG A 321 24.18 -16.78 25.44
CA ARG A 321 24.99 -15.56 25.25
C ARG A 321 24.63 -14.44 26.21
N GLU A 322 23.77 -14.69 27.20
CA GLU A 322 23.35 -13.73 28.22
C GLU A 322 22.91 -12.37 27.62
N TYR A 323 22.19 -12.39 26.48
CA TYR A 323 21.60 -11.18 25.94
C TYR A 323 20.49 -10.66 26.85
N GLU A 324 20.38 -9.33 26.95
CA GLU A 324 19.20 -8.72 27.54
C GLU A 324 17.98 -8.98 26.67
N ASN A 325 16.91 -9.44 27.30
CA ASN A 325 15.62 -9.71 26.68
C ASN A 325 14.52 -9.03 27.49
N ILE A 326 13.54 -8.43 26.78
CA ILE A 326 12.35 -7.86 27.39
C ILE A 326 11.19 -8.77 27.08
N ARG A 327 10.64 -9.39 28.15
CA ARG A 327 9.50 -10.30 28.04
C ARG A 327 8.23 -9.60 28.49
N LEU A 328 7.20 -9.65 27.64
CA LEU A 328 5.85 -9.22 27.99
C LEU A 328 5.20 -10.29 28.89
N VAL A 329 4.94 -9.93 30.14
CA VAL A 329 4.30 -10.79 31.13
C VAL A 329 2.78 -10.67 31.01
N SER A 330 2.26 -9.46 30.96
CA SER A 330 0.83 -9.20 30.83
C SER A 330 0.53 -7.83 30.22
N GLU A 331 -0.67 -7.71 29.71
CA GLU A 331 -1.25 -6.41 29.32
C GLU A 331 -2.59 -6.25 30.01
N ASP A 332 -2.79 -5.08 30.60
CA ASP A 332 -4.06 -4.69 31.20
C ASP A 332 -4.54 -3.38 30.62
N VAL A 333 -5.86 -3.17 30.56
CA VAL A 333 -6.47 -1.97 29.99
C VAL A 333 -7.42 -1.35 30.98
N ALA A 334 -7.37 -0.02 31.08
CA ALA A 334 -8.30 0.80 31.86
C ALA A 334 -8.67 2.06 31.10
N GLU A 335 -9.57 2.86 31.64
CA GLU A 335 -9.98 4.12 31.03
C GLU A 335 -10.32 5.19 32.07
N PHE A 336 -10.17 6.46 31.65
CA PHE A 336 -10.56 7.62 32.44
C PHE A 336 -10.91 8.80 31.52
N ALA A 337 -11.60 9.81 32.06
CA ALA A 337 -11.86 11.05 31.33
C ALA A 337 -10.61 11.95 31.39
N TYR A 338 -10.23 12.52 30.24
CA TYR A 338 -9.09 13.44 30.16
C TYR A 338 -9.42 14.63 29.26
N GLN A 339 -9.16 15.84 29.76
CA GLN A 339 -9.30 17.04 28.96
C GLN A 339 -7.92 17.59 28.63
N PRO A 340 -7.49 17.51 27.35
CA PRO A 340 -6.28 18.20 26.88
C PRO A 340 -6.43 19.71 27.05
N VAL A 341 -5.32 20.41 27.31
CA VAL A 341 -5.34 21.88 27.52
C VAL A 341 -5.94 22.64 26.33
N ALA A 342 -5.74 22.14 25.13
CA ALA A 342 -6.26 22.76 23.90
C ALA A 342 -7.75 22.47 23.64
N CYS A 343 -8.38 21.60 24.43
CA CYS A 343 -9.77 21.17 24.23
C CYS A 343 -10.72 21.82 25.22
N GLN A 344 -11.94 22.11 24.76
CA GLN A 344 -12.99 22.70 25.62
C GLN A 344 -13.72 21.64 26.45
N LYS A 345 -13.62 20.36 26.07
CA LYS A 345 -14.28 19.23 26.74
C LYS A 345 -13.34 18.06 27.00
N ALA A 346 -13.75 17.20 27.91
CA ALA A 346 -13.04 15.97 28.19
C ALA A 346 -13.38 14.90 27.18
N TYR A 347 -12.40 14.09 26.84
CA TYR A 347 -12.50 12.92 25.97
C TYR A 347 -12.17 11.65 26.76
N ARG A 348 -12.52 10.52 26.18
CA ARG A 348 -12.18 9.21 26.70
C ARG A 348 -10.69 8.94 26.49
N MET A 349 -9.98 8.65 27.55
CA MET A 349 -8.59 8.20 27.54
C MET A 349 -8.55 6.74 27.90
N VAL A 350 -8.11 5.90 26.97
CA VAL A 350 -7.86 4.48 27.21
C VAL A 350 -6.38 4.30 27.47
N VAL A 351 -6.02 3.58 28.53
CA VAL A 351 -4.64 3.30 28.91
C VAL A 351 -4.35 1.82 28.91
N VAL A 352 -3.22 1.43 28.33
CA VAL A 352 -2.66 0.08 28.38
C VAL A 352 -1.48 0.05 29.33
N ARG A 353 -1.53 -0.80 30.33
CA ARG A 353 -0.41 -1.13 31.23
C ARG A 353 0.24 -2.42 30.73
N LYS A 354 1.51 -2.34 30.31
CA LYS A 354 2.30 -3.50 29.94
C LYS A 354 3.25 -3.82 31.08
N ASN A 355 3.06 -4.99 31.67
CA ASN A 355 3.97 -5.53 32.65
C ASN A 355 5.05 -6.31 31.91
N LEU A 356 6.28 -5.88 32.06
CA LEU A 356 7.46 -6.39 31.37
C LEU A 356 8.41 -7.00 32.39
N SER A 357 9.10 -8.07 32.01
CA SER A 357 10.24 -8.61 32.77
C SER A 357 11.49 -8.41 31.93
N VAL A 358 12.49 -7.75 32.48
CA VAL A 358 13.80 -7.59 31.85
C VAL A 358 14.70 -8.70 32.35
N GLU A 359 15.10 -9.56 31.41
CA GLU A 359 15.86 -10.80 31.69
C GLU A 359 17.26 -10.70 31.06
N LYS A 360 18.26 -11.28 31.73
CA LYS A 360 19.60 -11.48 31.16
C LYS A 360 20.01 -12.93 31.35
N GLY A 361 20.06 -13.66 30.23
CA GLY A 361 20.17 -15.11 30.25
C GLY A 361 18.99 -15.73 30.98
N GLU A 362 19.20 -16.43 32.09
CA GLU A 362 18.17 -17.03 32.96
C GLU A 362 17.78 -16.14 34.16
N ARG A 363 18.44 -15.00 34.33
CA ARG A 363 18.24 -14.09 35.50
C ARG A 363 17.25 -13.00 35.15
N VAL A 364 16.20 -12.84 35.94
CA VAL A 364 15.34 -11.65 35.95
C VAL A 364 16.12 -10.51 36.61
N LEU A 365 16.32 -9.41 35.90
CA LEU A 365 17.01 -8.24 36.42
C LEU A 365 16.05 -7.37 37.21
N PHE A 366 14.91 -7.01 36.61
CA PHE A 366 13.84 -6.23 37.23
C PHE A 366 12.56 -6.32 36.41
N ASP A 367 11.44 -5.97 37.03
CA ASP A 367 10.17 -5.77 36.36
C ASP A 367 10.04 -4.31 35.96
N ASP A 368 9.51 -4.05 34.77
CA ASP A 368 9.26 -2.72 34.21
C ASP A 368 7.79 -2.58 33.82
N VAL A 369 7.20 -1.43 34.04
CA VAL A 369 5.80 -1.15 33.68
C VAL A 369 5.76 0.00 32.70
N ARG A 370 5.20 -0.26 31.52
CA ARG A 370 5.04 0.76 30.47
C ARG A 370 3.59 1.05 30.20
N TYR A 371 3.27 2.33 30.10
CA TYR A 371 1.95 2.83 29.80
C TYR A 371 1.85 3.34 28.38
N PHE A 372 0.74 3.05 27.69
CA PHE A 372 0.39 3.55 26.37
C PHE A 372 -1.02 4.15 26.44
N PHE A 373 -1.16 5.37 25.95
CA PHE A 373 -2.40 6.13 26.06
C PHE A 373 -3.03 6.35 24.69
N TYR A 374 -4.35 6.27 24.62
CA TYR A 374 -5.14 6.52 23.43
C TYR A 374 -6.29 7.45 23.77
N ILE A 375 -6.38 8.60 23.07
CA ILE A 375 -7.50 9.54 23.17
C ILE A 375 -8.51 9.29 22.06
N THR A 376 -9.81 9.28 22.40
CA THR A 376 -10.86 8.97 21.44
C THR A 376 -12.19 9.60 21.81
N ASN A 377 -13.06 9.82 20.80
CA ASN A 377 -14.48 10.14 20.96
C ASN A 377 -15.39 8.94 20.62
N LEU A 378 -14.84 7.75 20.47
CA LEU A 378 -15.58 6.50 20.35
C LEU A 378 -16.17 6.12 21.72
N THR A 379 -17.49 5.89 21.78
CA THR A 379 -18.21 5.60 23.03
C THR A 379 -18.83 4.21 23.09
N ALA A 380 -19.03 3.57 21.92
CA ALA A 380 -19.67 2.27 21.84
C ALA A 380 -18.69 1.11 22.05
N GLU A 381 -17.44 1.29 21.69
CA GLU A 381 -16.38 0.27 21.75
C GLU A 381 -15.87 0.10 23.20
N THR A 382 -15.57 -1.12 23.59
CA THR A 382 -14.89 -1.41 24.87
C THR A 382 -13.43 -0.91 24.84
N PRO A 383 -12.78 -0.69 26.01
CA PRO A 383 -11.36 -0.31 26.03
C PRO A 383 -10.44 -1.28 25.29
N ALA A 384 -10.70 -2.58 25.36
CA ALA A 384 -9.97 -3.59 24.64
C ALA A 384 -10.12 -3.44 23.12
N GLU A 385 -11.33 -3.20 22.61
CA GLU A 385 -11.59 -2.97 21.19
C GLU A 385 -10.92 -1.70 20.70
N ILE A 386 -10.89 -0.61 21.49
CA ILE A 386 -10.14 0.62 21.18
C ILE A 386 -8.66 0.31 20.99
N VAL A 387 -8.04 -0.47 21.90
CA VAL A 387 -6.62 -0.83 21.78
C VAL A 387 -6.36 -1.68 20.54
N LEU A 388 -7.23 -2.65 20.25
CA LEU A 388 -7.10 -3.47 19.04
C LEU A 388 -7.25 -2.62 17.77
N LEU A 389 -8.20 -1.71 17.75
CA LEU A 389 -8.46 -0.79 16.65
C LEU A 389 -7.27 0.18 16.41
N ALA A 390 -6.64 0.68 17.50
CA ALA A 390 -5.43 1.49 17.42
C ALA A 390 -4.25 0.67 16.84
N ASN A 391 -4.07 -0.58 17.28
CA ASN A 391 -2.99 -1.44 16.82
C ASN A 391 -3.13 -1.92 15.36
N ASP A 392 -4.35 -1.93 14.80
CA ASP A 392 -4.57 -2.24 13.38
C ASP A 392 -3.94 -1.18 12.45
N ARG A 393 -3.50 -0.03 12.98
CA ARG A 393 -2.69 0.97 12.28
C ARG A 393 -1.34 0.43 11.77
N CYS A 394 -0.83 -0.71 12.26
CA CYS A 394 0.34 -1.38 11.67
C CYS A 394 0.21 -1.65 10.16
N GLU A 395 -1.01 -1.60 9.61
CA GLU A 395 -1.26 -1.66 8.16
C GLU A 395 -0.71 -0.44 7.41
N GLN A 396 -0.62 0.73 8.06
CA GLN A 396 -0.03 1.95 7.51
C GLN A 396 1.48 1.79 7.33
N GLU A 397 2.17 1.20 8.31
CA GLU A 397 3.60 0.89 8.21
C GLU A 397 3.89 -0.07 7.03
N ASN A 398 3.01 -1.07 6.84
CA ASN A 398 3.09 -1.96 5.69
C ASN A 398 2.89 -1.20 4.38
N LEU A 399 1.95 -0.27 4.29
CA LEU A 399 1.75 0.57 3.11
C LEU A 399 3.01 1.41 2.83
N ILE A 400 3.57 2.06 3.84
CA ILE A 400 4.81 2.85 3.72
C ILE A 400 5.96 1.98 3.22
N ALA A 401 6.12 0.78 3.76
CA ALA A 401 7.12 -0.18 3.29
C ALA A 401 6.93 -0.54 1.80
N GLN A 402 5.67 -0.69 1.34
CA GLN A 402 5.37 -0.91 -0.07
C GLN A 402 5.62 0.33 -0.94
N LEU A 403 5.35 1.54 -0.43
CA LEU A 403 5.68 2.79 -1.14
C LEU A 403 7.20 2.97 -1.29
N LYS A 404 7.98 2.58 -0.29
CA LYS A 404 9.45 2.60 -0.34
C LYS A 404 10.02 1.51 -1.25
N GLY A 405 9.78 0.25 -0.93
CA GLY A 405 10.45 -0.90 -1.54
C GLY A 405 9.65 -1.62 -2.63
N GLY A 406 8.34 -1.38 -2.70
CA GLY A 406 7.47 -1.98 -3.72
C GLY A 406 7.38 -1.14 -4.98
N VAL A 407 6.89 0.09 -4.85
CA VAL A 407 6.67 1.00 -5.98
C VAL A 407 7.75 2.08 -6.13
N GLN A 408 8.79 2.05 -5.30
CA GLN A 408 9.93 2.98 -5.36
C GLN A 408 9.54 4.48 -5.31
N ALA A 409 8.39 4.80 -4.73
CA ALA A 409 7.85 6.16 -4.71
C ALA A 409 8.73 7.14 -3.90
N MET A 410 9.52 6.61 -2.95
CA MET A 410 10.36 7.41 -2.07
C MET A 410 11.86 7.37 -2.44
N LYS A 411 12.19 7.05 -3.69
CA LYS A 411 13.60 7.10 -4.19
C LYS A 411 14.12 8.52 -4.39
N MET A 412 13.24 9.49 -4.54
CA MET A 412 13.59 10.90 -4.69
C MET A 412 14.66 11.13 -5.79
N PRO A 413 14.42 10.76 -7.07
CA PRO A 413 15.45 10.72 -8.10
C PRO A 413 15.82 12.09 -8.70
N VAL A 414 15.03 13.13 -8.41
CA VAL A 414 15.21 14.48 -8.95
C VAL A 414 15.85 15.44 -7.92
N ASP A 415 16.04 16.70 -8.28
CA ASP A 415 16.93 17.65 -7.62
C ASP A 415 16.27 18.53 -6.55
N ASN A 416 14.94 18.70 -6.57
CA ASN A 416 14.26 19.56 -5.61
C ASN A 416 13.03 18.90 -4.94
N LEU A 417 12.55 19.52 -3.86
CA LEU A 417 11.47 19.00 -3.03
C LEU A 417 10.17 18.78 -3.82
N VAL A 418 9.73 19.75 -4.64
CA VAL A 418 8.46 19.68 -5.37
C VAL A 418 8.54 18.68 -6.50
N SER A 419 9.66 18.64 -7.24
CA SER A 419 9.88 17.65 -8.31
C SER A 419 9.89 16.21 -7.77
N ASN A 420 10.53 16.00 -6.60
CA ASN A 420 10.49 14.70 -5.92
C ASN A 420 9.10 14.38 -5.40
N TRP A 421 8.33 15.38 -4.97
CA TRP A 421 6.93 15.18 -4.59
C TRP A 421 6.07 14.73 -5.78
N ALA A 422 6.23 15.39 -6.93
CA ALA A 422 5.56 14.97 -8.17
C ALA A 422 5.92 13.53 -8.56
N TYR A 423 7.22 13.19 -8.56
CA TYR A 423 7.68 11.82 -8.80
C TYR A 423 7.03 10.83 -7.82
N MET A 424 7.05 11.13 -6.52
CA MET A 424 6.49 10.28 -5.47
C MET A 424 5.01 9.97 -5.72
N VAL A 425 4.22 10.97 -6.06
CA VAL A 425 2.78 10.82 -6.34
C VAL A 425 2.54 10.01 -7.62
N MET A 426 3.33 10.25 -8.68
CA MET A 426 3.23 9.50 -9.93
C MET A 426 3.66 8.03 -9.79
N ALA A 427 4.73 7.76 -9.05
CA ALA A 427 5.15 6.37 -8.78
C ALA A 427 4.14 5.64 -7.88
N ALA A 428 3.58 6.32 -6.86
CA ALA A 428 2.54 5.76 -5.99
C ALA A 428 1.23 5.46 -6.73
N LEU A 429 0.99 6.05 -7.92
CA LEU A 429 -0.13 5.68 -8.78
C LEU A 429 -0.10 4.19 -9.14
N ALA A 430 1.08 3.57 -9.28
CA ALA A 430 1.19 2.15 -9.54
C ALA A 430 0.55 1.29 -8.43
N TRP A 431 0.67 1.70 -7.16
CA TRP A 431 -0.03 1.08 -6.04
C TRP A 431 -1.54 1.30 -6.10
N SER A 432 -1.98 2.52 -6.42
CA SER A 432 -3.40 2.84 -6.58
C SER A 432 -4.01 2.03 -7.74
N LEU A 433 -3.34 1.91 -8.87
CA LEU A 433 -3.77 1.08 -10.01
C LEU A 433 -3.88 -0.41 -9.63
N LYS A 434 -2.97 -0.93 -8.79
CA LYS A 434 -3.09 -2.28 -8.22
C LYS A 434 -4.40 -2.41 -7.42
N ALA A 435 -4.68 -1.47 -6.51
CA ALA A 435 -5.89 -1.49 -5.70
C ALA A 435 -7.15 -1.39 -6.58
N TRP A 436 -7.16 -0.50 -7.57
CA TRP A 436 -8.29 -0.32 -8.49
C TRP A 436 -8.54 -1.57 -9.35
N LEU A 437 -7.49 -2.26 -9.80
CA LEU A 437 -7.62 -3.54 -10.49
C LEU A 437 -8.29 -4.59 -9.58
N ALA A 438 -7.84 -4.69 -8.33
CA ALA A 438 -8.40 -5.62 -7.35
C ALA A 438 -9.87 -5.30 -7.05
N LEU A 439 -10.20 -4.03 -6.80
CA LEU A 439 -11.56 -3.57 -6.52
C LEU A 439 -12.50 -3.69 -7.73
N SER A 440 -11.97 -3.65 -8.95
CA SER A 440 -12.73 -3.86 -10.19
C SER A 440 -13.09 -5.32 -10.47
N LEU A 441 -12.58 -6.28 -9.67
CA LEU A 441 -12.97 -7.68 -9.82
C LEU A 441 -14.43 -7.89 -9.46
N PRO A 442 -15.21 -8.54 -10.33
CA PRO A 442 -16.61 -8.80 -10.07
C PRO A 442 -16.77 -9.92 -9.03
N GLU A 443 -17.69 -9.72 -8.12
CA GLU A 443 -18.20 -10.75 -7.22
C GLU A 443 -19.43 -11.38 -7.89
N THR A 444 -19.27 -12.58 -8.41
CA THR A 444 -20.41 -13.29 -9.05
C THR A 444 -21.39 -13.81 -7.98
N ARG A 445 -22.66 -13.94 -8.37
CA ARG A 445 -23.68 -14.52 -7.50
C ARG A 445 -23.55 -16.06 -7.42
N GLY A 446 -24.12 -16.66 -6.39
CA GLY A 446 -24.18 -18.12 -6.20
C GLY A 446 -22.91 -18.72 -5.62
N ARG A 447 -22.65 -20.01 -5.89
CA ARG A 447 -21.58 -20.83 -5.23
C ARG A 447 -20.16 -20.28 -5.31
N TRP A 448 -19.89 -19.39 -6.25
CA TRP A 448 -18.55 -18.81 -6.46
C TRP A 448 -18.35 -17.47 -5.73
N ARG A 449 -19.40 -16.90 -5.13
CA ARG A 449 -19.37 -15.56 -4.53
C ARG A 449 -18.27 -15.45 -3.49
N GLU A 450 -18.21 -16.39 -2.56
CA GLU A 450 -17.23 -16.37 -1.48
C GLU A 450 -15.79 -16.47 -1.98
N ILE A 451 -15.53 -17.39 -2.91
CA ILE A 451 -14.19 -17.54 -3.53
C ILE A 451 -13.78 -16.25 -4.25
N HIS A 452 -14.69 -15.59 -4.97
CA HIS A 452 -14.40 -14.36 -5.68
C HIS A 452 -14.15 -13.18 -4.72
N ARG A 453 -14.88 -13.12 -3.61
CA ARG A 453 -14.67 -12.15 -2.56
C ARG A 453 -13.30 -12.34 -1.91
N GLN A 454 -12.95 -13.56 -1.55
CA GLN A 454 -11.62 -13.88 -1.00
C GLN A 454 -10.49 -13.54 -1.97
N GLN A 455 -10.62 -13.87 -3.26
CA GLN A 455 -9.63 -13.52 -4.28
C GLN A 455 -9.46 -12.01 -4.42
N LYS A 456 -10.55 -11.24 -4.38
CA LYS A 456 -10.53 -9.78 -4.39
C LYS A 456 -9.80 -9.23 -3.17
N GLN A 457 -10.15 -9.69 -1.97
CA GLN A 457 -9.49 -9.29 -0.73
C GLN A 457 -8.00 -9.65 -0.71
N GLN A 458 -7.64 -10.85 -1.18
CA GLN A 458 -6.24 -11.27 -1.30
C GLN A 458 -5.46 -10.33 -2.22
N LEU A 459 -6.01 -9.89 -3.35
CA LEU A 459 -5.35 -8.96 -4.26
C LEU A 459 -5.23 -7.55 -3.67
N VAL A 460 -6.25 -7.05 -2.98
CA VAL A 460 -6.17 -5.75 -2.28
C VAL A 460 -5.03 -5.76 -1.27
N ARG A 461 -4.91 -6.84 -0.48
CA ARG A 461 -3.89 -6.99 0.58
C ARG A 461 -2.52 -7.46 0.08
N MET A 462 -2.42 -7.86 -1.18
CA MET A 462 -1.20 -8.44 -1.74
C MET A 462 -0.07 -7.42 -1.80
N GLU A 463 1.13 -7.82 -1.40
CA GLU A 463 2.36 -7.04 -1.59
C GLU A 463 2.61 -6.77 -3.07
N PHE A 464 3.23 -5.64 -3.38
CA PHE A 464 3.36 -5.18 -4.76
C PHE A 464 4.13 -6.14 -5.66
N LYS A 465 5.29 -6.61 -5.23
CA LYS A 465 6.09 -7.59 -6.01
C LYS A 465 5.32 -8.88 -6.30
N ARG A 466 4.57 -9.38 -5.30
CA ARG A 466 3.72 -10.56 -5.49
C ARG A 466 2.58 -10.28 -6.47
N PHE A 467 1.97 -9.08 -6.40
CA PHE A 467 0.94 -8.65 -7.34
C PHE A 467 1.49 -8.57 -8.77
N LEU A 468 2.70 -8.03 -8.97
CA LEU A 468 3.34 -8.02 -10.28
C LEU A 468 3.42 -9.42 -10.86
N HIS A 469 3.95 -10.39 -10.11
CA HIS A 469 4.03 -11.79 -10.56
C HIS A 469 2.65 -12.46 -10.75
N ALA A 470 1.65 -12.07 -9.97
CA ALA A 470 0.31 -12.62 -10.10
C ALA A 470 -0.42 -12.14 -11.36
N LEU A 471 -0.35 -10.85 -11.69
CA LEU A 471 -1.20 -10.24 -12.72
C LEU A 471 -0.45 -9.52 -13.84
N ILE A 472 0.72 -8.94 -13.60
CA ILE A 472 1.40 -8.05 -14.55
C ILE A 472 2.52 -8.76 -15.31
N LEU A 473 3.49 -9.35 -14.60
CA LEU A 473 4.63 -10.06 -15.20
C LEU A 473 4.17 -11.41 -15.75
N ARG A 474 3.49 -11.34 -16.88
CA ARG A 474 2.86 -12.47 -17.58
C ARG A 474 3.46 -12.57 -18.97
N PRO A 475 4.31 -13.57 -19.22
CA PRO A 475 4.84 -13.79 -20.56
C PRO A 475 3.72 -13.91 -21.59
N CYS A 476 3.75 -13.06 -22.59
CA CYS A 476 2.77 -13.11 -23.66
C CYS A 476 3.38 -12.74 -25.01
N GLN A 477 2.76 -13.26 -26.07
CA GLN A 477 3.01 -12.83 -27.44
C GLN A 477 2.04 -11.71 -27.79
N ILE A 478 2.55 -10.64 -28.38
CA ILE A 478 1.75 -9.51 -28.86
C ILE A 478 1.52 -9.70 -30.35
N ILE A 479 0.25 -9.69 -30.75
CA ILE A 479 -0.18 -9.75 -32.15
C ILE A 479 -0.93 -8.46 -32.44
N LYS A 480 -0.37 -7.62 -33.29
CA LYS A 480 -0.97 -6.37 -33.72
C LYS A 480 -1.64 -6.57 -35.07
N THR A 481 -2.90 -6.22 -35.17
CA THR A 481 -3.65 -6.14 -36.40
C THR A 481 -4.16 -4.71 -36.61
N SER A 482 -4.69 -4.38 -37.78
CA SER A 482 -5.21 -3.03 -38.06
C SER A 482 -6.28 -2.56 -37.05
N ARG A 483 -6.98 -3.49 -36.38
CA ARG A 483 -8.10 -3.16 -35.47
C ARG A 483 -7.94 -3.65 -34.05
N ARG A 484 -6.95 -4.47 -33.73
CA ARG A 484 -6.84 -5.16 -32.43
C ARG A 484 -5.39 -5.39 -32.03
N ILE A 485 -5.14 -5.24 -30.73
CA ILE A 485 -3.94 -5.73 -30.08
C ILE A 485 -4.36 -6.98 -29.29
N ILE A 486 -3.75 -8.12 -29.60
CA ILE A 486 -4.05 -9.40 -28.97
C ILE A 486 -2.85 -9.81 -28.10
N CYS A 487 -3.06 -9.87 -26.79
CA CYS A 487 -2.07 -10.38 -25.83
C CYS A 487 -2.32 -11.88 -25.62
N ARG A 488 -1.49 -12.73 -26.26
CA ARG A 488 -1.59 -14.20 -26.16
C ARG A 488 -0.73 -14.70 -24.99
N LEU A 489 -1.38 -15.04 -23.87
CA LEU A 489 -0.69 -15.53 -22.67
C LEU A 489 -0.03 -16.89 -22.90
N LEU A 490 1.26 -17.01 -22.64
CA LEU A 490 2.07 -18.20 -22.99
C LEU A 490 2.12 -19.24 -21.86
N SER A 491 2.16 -18.82 -20.60
CA SER A 491 2.35 -19.68 -19.43
C SER A 491 1.06 -19.86 -18.62
N TRP A 492 1.04 -20.87 -17.74
CA TRP A 492 0.02 -21.02 -16.72
C TRP A 492 0.46 -20.34 -15.44
N ASN A 493 -0.52 -19.78 -14.71
CA ASN A 493 -0.33 -19.16 -13.40
C ASN A 493 -1.62 -19.34 -12.59
N PRO A 494 -1.57 -19.57 -11.27
CA PRO A 494 -2.75 -19.74 -10.42
C PRO A 494 -3.78 -18.61 -10.51
N TRP A 495 -3.35 -17.39 -10.79
CA TRP A 495 -4.19 -16.20 -10.92
C TRP A 495 -4.78 -15.99 -12.32
N GLN A 496 -4.50 -16.90 -13.27
CA GLN A 496 -4.90 -16.68 -14.68
C GLN A 496 -6.42 -16.60 -14.88
N GLY A 497 -7.18 -17.40 -14.15
CA GLY A 497 -8.64 -17.32 -14.18
C GLY A 497 -9.17 -15.98 -13.64
N VAL A 498 -8.54 -15.46 -12.60
CA VAL A 498 -8.85 -14.13 -12.02
C VAL A 498 -8.51 -13.04 -13.01
N PHE A 499 -7.32 -13.08 -13.62
CA PHE A 499 -6.86 -12.12 -14.63
C PHE A 499 -7.82 -12.05 -15.84
N LEU A 500 -8.24 -13.20 -16.38
CA LEU A 500 -9.14 -13.22 -17.53
C LEU A 500 -10.52 -12.65 -17.19
N ARG A 501 -11.07 -12.94 -16.00
CA ARG A 501 -12.31 -12.31 -15.52
C ARG A 501 -12.17 -10.80 -15.38
N LEU A 502 -11.03 -10.34 -14.86
CA LEU A 502 -10.73 -8.92 -14.72
C LEU A 502 -10.74 -8.24 -16.10
N VAL A 503 -9.99 -8.78 -17.07
CA VAL A 503 -9.92 -8.24 -18.44
C VAL A 503 -11.31 -8.21 -19.10
N GLU A 504 -12.11 -9.27 -18.92
CA GLU A 504 -13.49 -9.30 -19.43
C GLU A 504 -14.35 -8.17 -18.82
N THR A 505 -14.18 -7.91 -17.53
CA THR A 505 -14.87 -6.81 -16.81
C THR A 505 -14.41 -5.44 -17.31
N LEU A 506 -13.10 -5.25 -17.50
CA LEU A 506 -12.52 -3.97 -17.94
C LEU A 506 -12.93 -3.58 -19.36
N ARG A 507 -13.25 -4.54 -20.22
CA ARG A 507 -13.74 -4.30 -21.58
C ARG A 507 -15.16 -3.78 -21.64
N ARG A 508 -15.96 -3.96 -20.58
CA ARG A 508 -17.33 -3.46 -20.52
C ARG A 508 -17.31 -1.99 -20.11
N PRO A 509 -18.13 -1.11 -20.71
CA PRO A 509 -18.24 0.26 -20.24
C PRO A 509 -18.66 0.29 -18.76
N MET A 510 -18.23 1.31 -18.03
CA MET A 510 -18.81 1.56 -16.70
C MET A 510 -20.26 2.00 -16.91
N LEU A 511 -21.17 1.31 -16.29
CA LEU A 511 -22.56 1.80 -16.19
C LEU A 511 -22.49 3.13 -15.42
N ARG A 512 -23.06 4.16 -16.00
CA ARG A 512 -23.16 5.50 -15.39
C ARG A 512 -24.08 5.45 -14.19
#